data_8a6989cc9d6cbbc36ccf524a54c0b0b4
#
_entry.id   8a6989cc9d6cbbc36ccf524a54c0b0b4
#
_cell.length_a   1.000
_cell.length_b   1.000
_cell.length_c   1.000
_cell.angle_alpha   90.00
_cell.angle_beta   90.00
_cell.angle_gamma   90.00
#
_symmetry.space_group_name_H-M   'P 1'
#
loop_
_entity.id
_entity.type
_entity.pdbx_description
1 polymer ?
#
loop_
_entity_poly.entity_id
_entity_poly.type
_entity_poly.pdbx_seq_one_letter_code
_entity_poly.pdbx_strand_id
1 'polypeptide(L)'
;MFNKETYVKRRAELKKLVGEGIIILFGNNESPANFPANGYYPFRQDSSFLYYFGQKRDGLVGVIDIDNDTETLVGDDIDIDDIVWYGSVDSVKDMADAVGVANTVNMKGLKTICNNALREHRKVHFLPPYRADIKIQIFDLFGIHPNQQKESASMELIRAVVKMRSVKTQEEIEELERAAVIGYKMHTTAMILGKPGVTEQFVGGQVSGIANSYGSMVSFPTIFTQHGEIMHGNPSMAVLEAGRLALCDCGAETVNHYCSDNTRTFPVSGKFTQKQLEIYKVVEECHDAALKLSKPGVKYMDVHFAICRIIFDRMKELGLAKGDTDAAVAAGAHAMFLPHGLGHMMGMDVHDMESFDQINVGFDEETRPNLEQFGTNCLRMGRRLEEGFVVTDEPGIYFIPALIDEWRAKKHCADFLNFDKLDEYKDFGGIRLEDDLLITKDGCRFIGKDIIPYHPQDVEDFIAANRK
;
A
#
# COMPACT_ATOMS: atom_id res chain seq x y z
N MET A 1 -12.28 14.16 -8.87
CA MET A 1 -13.48 13.31 -8.96
C MET A 1 -13.57 12.81 -10.39
N PHE A 2 -13.95 11.56 -10.62
CA PHE A 2 -14.25 11.03 -11.94
C PHE A 2 -15.60 11.56 -12.46
N ASN A 3 -15.92 11.23 -13.71
CA ASN A 3 -17.22 11.57 -14.26
C ASN A 3 -18.35 10.83 -13.53
N LYS A 4 -19.52 11.43 -13.49
CA LYS A 4 -20.75 10.91 -12.88
C LYS A 4 -21.03 9.45 -13.30
N GLU A 5 -20.90 9.19 -14.60
CA GLU A 5 -21.15 7.90 -15.21
C GLU A 5 -20.24 6.78 -14.65
N THR A 6 -19.02 7.09 -14.25
CA THR A 6 -18.09 6.15 -13.64
C THR A 6 -18.66 5.61 -12.32
N TYR A 7 -19.18 6.49 -11.46
CA TYR A 7 -19.77 6.08 -10.18
C TYR A 7 -21.07 5.29 -10.37
N VAL A 8 -21.92 5.74 -11.31
CA VAL A 8 -23.17 5.02 -11.65
C VAL A 8 -22.86 3.60 -12.14
N LYS A 9 -21.89 3.43 -13.04
CA LYS A 9 -21.47 2.10 -13.54
C LYS A 9 -20.90 1.23 -12.42
N ARG A 10 -20.05 1.79 -11.54
CA ARG A 10 -19.45 1.07 -10.42
C ARG A 10 -20.53 0.54 -9.46
N ARG A 11 -21.50 1.36 -9.08
CA ARG A 11 -22.61 0.91 -8.21
C ARG A 11 -23.52 -0.10 -8.92
N ALA A 12 -23.81 0.07 -10.19
CA ALA A 12 -24.60 -0.88 -10.97
C ALA A 12 -23.91 -2.26 -11.05
N GLU A 13 -22.60 -2.30 -11.23
CA GLU A 13 -21.84 -3.55 -11.24
C GLU A 13 -21.76 -4.18 -9.86
N LEU A 14 -21.58 -3.38 -8.81
CA LEU A 14 -21.58 -3.87 -7.43
C LEU A 14 -22.92 -4.53 -7.07
N LYS A 15 -24.06 -3.93 -7.44
CA LYS A 15 -25.41 -4.52 -7.25
C LYS A 15 -25.52 -5.91 -7.89
N LYS A 16 -25.02 -6.07 -9.11
CA LYS A 16 -25.04 -7.37 -9.81
C LYS A 16 -24.17 -8.42 -9.12
N LEU A 17 -22.99 -8.03 -8.63
CA LEU A 17 -22.05 -8.95 -8.01
C LEU A 17 -22.51 -9.41 -6.62
N VAL A 18 -23.16 -8.53 -5.84
CA VAL A 18 -23.68 -8.87 -4.51
C VAL A 18 -25.04 -9.56 -4.59
N GLY A 19 -25.94 -9.13 -5.46
CA GLY A 19 -27.17 -9.81 -5.88
C GLY A 19 -28.43 -9.44 -5.12
N GLU A 20 -28.41 -9.30 -3.79
CA GLU A 20 -29.60 -8.99 -2.97
C GLU A 20 -29.24 -8.20 -1.72
N GLY A 21 -30.22 -7.64 -1.03
CA GLY A 21 -30.04 -6.97 0.27
C GLY A 21 -29.70 -5.49 0.17
N ILE A 22 -29.12 -4.96 1.22
CA ILE A 22 -28.73 -3.55 1.34
C ILE A 22 -27.27 -3.43 1.70
N ILE A 23 -26.51 -2.63 0.94
CA ILE A 23 -25.09 -2.34 1.18
C ILE A 23 -24.97 -1.01 1.89
N ILE A 24 -24.19 -0.98 2.97
CA ILE A 24 -23.84 0.23 3.71
C ILE A 24 -22.32 0.44 3.59
N LEU A 25 -21.93 1.52 2.93
CA LEU A 25 -20.54 1.94 2.80
C LEU A 25 -20.32 3.16 3.69
N PHE A 26 -19.61 2.96 4.78
CA PHE A 26 -19.28 4.03 5.71
C PHE A 26 -18.12 4.88 5.17
N GLY A 27 -18.34 6.19 5.09
CA GLY A 27 -17.24 7.14 4.98
C GLY A 27 -16.56 7.36 6.34
N ASN A 28 -15.37 7.92 6.30
CA ASN A 28 -14.64 8.25 7.52
C ASN A 28 -15.17 9.55 8.15
N ASN A 29 -14.95 9.69 9.47
CA ASN A 29 -15.15 10.93 10.20
C ASN A 29 -13.80 11.59 10.48
N GLU A 30 -13.79 12.89 10.73
CA GLU A 30 -12.63 13.58 11.30
C GLU A 30 -12.23 12.95 12.65
N SER A 31 -10.96 12.97 12.97
CA SER A 31 -10.44 12.43 14.23
C SER A 31 -9.56 13.45 14.91
N PRO A 32 -9.88 13.86 16.16
CA PRO A 32 -9.04 14.80 16.89
C PRO A 32 -7.67 14.17 17.20
N ALA A 33 -6.60 14.97 17.04
CA ALA A 33 -5.25 14.56 17.37
C ALA A 33 -4.97 14.68 18.89
N ASN A 34 -5.39 15.82 19.50
CA ASN A 34 -5.08 16.11 20.89
C ASN A 34 -6.13 16.98 21.62
N PHE A 35 -7.05 17.60 20.90
CA PHE A 35 -8.17 18.36 21.49
C PHE A 35 -9.36 18.42 20.50
N PRO A 36 -10.61 18.67 20.98
CA PRO A 36 -11.81 18.47 20.17
C PRO A 36 -12.02 19.46 19.03
N ALA A 37 -11.43 20.65 19.07
CA ALA A 37 -11.66 21.70 18.09
C ALA A 37 -10.36 22.11 17.40
N ASN A 38 -10.33 22.12 16.07
CA ASN A 38 -9.20 22.56 15.23
C ASN A 38 -7.90 21.75 15.36
N GLY A 39 -7.88 20.68 16.18
CA GLY A 39 -6.71 19.84 16.40
C GLY A 39 -6.88 18.46 15.77
N TYR A 40 -7.26 18.40 14.50
CA TYR A 40 -7.52 17.13 13.80
C TYR A 40 -6.28 16.59 13.12
N TYR A 41 -6.23 15.26 12.98
CA TYR A 41 -5.36 14.63 12.00
C TYR A 41 -5.80 15.02 10.58
N PRO A 42 -4.89 15.05 9.59
CA PRO A 42 -5.29 15.24 8.20
C PRO A 42 -6.40 14.25 7.83
N PHE A 43 -7.51 14.79 7.30
CA PHE A 43 -8.65 13.96 6.94
C PHE A 43 -8.37 13.15 5.68
N ARG A 44 -8.71 11.88 5.72
CA ARG A 44 -8.65 10.97 4.59
C ARG A 44 -9.90 10.11 4.57
N GLN A 45 -10.65 10.23 3.48
CA GLN A 45 -11.89 9.49 3.28
C GLN A 45 -11.63 7.99 3.03
N ASP A 46 -12.58 7.12 3.39
CA ASP A 46 -12.53 5.68 3.11
C ASP A 46 -12.46 5.40 1.60
N SER A 47 -11.55 4.52 1.20
CA SER A 47 -11.29 4.25 -0.20
C SER A 47 -12.45 3.55 -0.92
N SER A 48 -13.17 2.64 -0.25
CA SER A 48 -14.32 1.98 -0.85
C SER A 48 -15.51 2.94 -0.98
N PHE A 49 -15.73 3.79 0.03
CA PHE A 49 -16.72 4.87 -0.08
C PHE A 49 -16.39 5.81 -1.25
N LEU A 50 -15.13 6.25 -1.36
CA LEU A 50 -14.67 7.08 -2.50
C LEU A 50 -14.85 6.39 -3.85
N TYR A 51 -14.56 5.10 -3.94
CA TYR A 51 -14.66 4.33 -5.17
C TYR A 51 -16.10 4.31 -5.72
N TYR A 52 -17.10 4.24 -4.83
CA TYR A 52 -18.50 4.14 -5.22
C TYR A 52 -19.27 5.45 -5.17
N PHE A 53 -18.90 6.39 -4.29
CA PHE A 53 -19.61 7.65 -4.08
C PHE A 53 -18.80 8.91 -4.36
N GLY A 54 -17.49 8.83 -4.52
CA GLY A 54 -16.63 9.91 -4.99
C GLY A 54 -16.55 11.16 -4.08
N GLN A 55 -17.22 11.17 -2.94
CA GLN A 55 -17.32 12.34 -2.08
C GLN A 55 -16.23 12.32 -1.00
N LYS A 56 -15.59 13.47 -0.76
CA LYS A 56 -14.44 13.58 0.15
C LYS A 56 -14.80 14.15 1.53
N ARG A 57 -16.00 14.66 1.72
CA ARG A 57 -16.43 15.21 3.00
C ARG A 57 -16.55 14.10 4.05
N ASP A 58 -16.20 14.40 5.29
CA ASP A 58 -16.40 13.55 6.44
C ASP A 58 -17.88 13.30 6.77
N GLY A 59 -18.18 12.33 7.61
CA GLY A 59 -19.52 12.06 8.13
C GLY A 59 -20.55 11.57 7.10
N LEU A 60 -20.13 11.13 5.92
CA LEU A 60 -21.02 10.62 4.88
C LEU A 60 -21.13 9.09 4.95
N VAL A 61 -22.31 8.57 4.55
CA VAL A 61 -22.54 7.13 4.38
C VAL A 61 -23.26 6.90 3.04
N GLY A 62 -22.79 5.91 2.28
CA GLY A 62 -23.44 5.47 1.05
C GLY A 62 -24.33 4.27 1.32
N VAL A 63 -25.56 4.32 0.87
CA VAL A 63 -26.52 3.20 0.94
C VAL A 63 -26.90 2.76 -0.46
N ILE A 64 -26.77 1.48 -0.76
CA ILE A 64 -27.22 0.86 -2.02
C ILE A 64 -28.21 -0.22 -1.67
N ASP A 65 -29.47 0.03 -1.95
CA ASP A 65 -30.57 -0.92 -1.76
C ASP A 65 -30.78 -1.70 -3.04
N ILE A 66 -30.27 -2.95 -3.07
CA ILE A 66 -30.30 -3.80 -4.25
C ILE A 66 -31.72 -4.23 -4.57
N ASP A 67 -32.49 -4.60 -3.55
CA ASP A 67 -33.83 -5.16 -3.73
C ASP A 67 -34.84 -4.13 -4.25
N ASN A 68 -34.68 -2.86 -3.90
CA ASN A 68 -35.51 -1.77 -4.34
C ASN A 68 -34.89 -0.95 -5.50
N ASP A 69 -33.70 -1.32 -5.94
CA ASP A 69 -32.89 -0.62 -6.97
C ASP A 69 -32.77 0.89 -6.68
N THR A 70 -32.46 1.24 -5.44
CA THR A 70 -32.27 2.64 -5.01
C THR A 70 -30.91 2.88 -4.41
N GLU A 71 -30.44 4.12 -4.53
CA GLU A 71 -29.17 4.58 -3.96
C GLU A 71 -29.42 5.86 -3.17
N THR A 72 -28.78 5.97 -2.01
CA THR A 72 -28.96 7.11 -1.10
C THR A 72 -27.61 7.56 -0.58
N LEU A 73 -27.33 8.86 -0.66
CA LEU A 73 -26.24 9.51 0.06
C LEU A 73 -26.76 10.02 1.39
N VAL A 74 -26.15 9.59 2.47
CA VAL A 74 -26.51 9.98 3.84
C VAL A 74 -25.51 10.98 4.35
N GLY A 75 -26.00 12.05 4.96
CA GLY A 75 -25.18 13.07 5.62
C GLY A 75 -26.04 14.22 6.11
N ASP A 76 -25.50 15.00 7.01
CA ASP A 76 -26.12 16.23 7.48
C ASP A 76 -25.51 17.44 6.74
N ASP A 77 -26.34 18.39 6.33
CA ASP A 77 -25.82 19.66 5.79
C ASP A 77 -25.21 20.50 6.91
N ILE A 78 -24.19 21.27 6.58
CA ILE A 78 -23.56 22.17 7.53
C ILE A 78 -24.47 23.37 7.84
N ASP A 79 -24.34 23.89 9.05
CA ASP A 79 -25.07 25.07 9.47
C ASP A 79 -24.29 26.39 9.24
N ILE A 80 -24.86 27.51 9.66
CA ILE A 80 -24.23 28.81 9.47
C ILE A 80 -22.96 28.98 10.33
N ASP A 81 -22.92 28.35 11.48
CA ASP A 81 -21.74 28.43 12.35
C ASP A 81 -20.58 27.67 11.70
N ASP A 82 -20.80 26.50 11.13
CA ASP A 82 -19.80 25.76 10.36
C ASP A 82 -19.31 26.55 9.16
N ILE A 83 -20.22 27.24 8.44
CA ILE A 83 -19.85 28.10 7.30
C ILE A 83 -18.95 29.26 7.73
N VAL A 84 -19.19 29.84 8.90
CA VAL A 84 -18.36 30.92 9.44
C VAL A 84 -16.92 30.43 9.71
N TRP A 85 -16.76 29.19 10.18
CA TRP A 85 -15.45 28.65 10.54
C TRP A 85 -14.71 28.00 9.39
N TYR A 86 -15.41 27.32 8.49
CA TYR A 86 -14.79 26.44 7.46
C TYR A 86 -15.10 26.88 6.02
N GLY A 87 -15.95 27.87 5.84
CA GLY A 87 -16.45 28.29 4.53
C GLY A 87 -17.65 27.46 4.05
N SER A 88 -18.24 27.87 2.93
CA SER A 88 -19.33 27.13 2.31
C SER A 88 -18.83 25.84 1.64
N VAL A 89 -19.58 24.76 1.83
CA VAL A 89 -19.40 23.48 1.12
C VAL A 89 -20.69 23.11 0.39
N ASP A 90 -20.57 22.22 -0.58
CA ASP A 90 -21.73 21.71 -1.31
C ASP A 90 -22.72 21.01 -0.35
N SER A 91 -24.02 21.17 -0.59
CA SER A 91 -25.03 20.43 0.14
C SER A 91 -24.93 18.91 -0.13
N VAL A 92 -25.48 18.08 0.77
CA VAL A 92 -25.55 16.63 0.55
C VAL A 92 -26.28 16.32 -0.76
N LYS A 93 -27.26 17.14 -1.12
CA LYS A 93 -27.99 16.97 -2.38
C LYS A 93 -27.12 17.27 -3.60
N ASP A 94 -26.32 18.34 -3.58
CA ASP A 94 -25.40 18.66 -4.69
C ASP A 94 -24.34 17.58 -4.85
N MET A 95 -23.80 17.10 -3.73
CA MET A 95 -22.83 15.97 -3.71
C MET A 95 -23.44 14.70 -4.31
N ALA A 96 -24.69 14.37 -3.96
CA ALA A 96 -25.41 13.21 -4.49
C ALA A 96 -25.63 13.32 -6.01
N ASP A 97 -26.08 14.48 -6.47
CA ASP A 97 -26.34 14.77 -7.88
C ASP A 97 -25.05 14.68 -8.73
N ALA A 98 -23.92 15.12 -8.17
CA ALA A 98 -22.61 15.06 -8.83
C ALA A 98 -22.15 13.63 -9.14
N VAL A 99 -22.63 12.63 -8.39
CA VAL A 99 -22.29 11.22 -8.57
C VAL A 99 -23.48 10.35 -9.00
N GLY A 100 -24.60 10.96 -9.35
CA GLY A 100 -25.78 10.29 -9.88
C GLY A 100 -26.60 9.54 -8.86
N VAL A 101 -26.60 9.98 -7.60
CA VAL A 101 -27.46 9.46 -6.53
C VAL A 101 -28.68 10.35 -6.40
N ALA A 102 -29.88 9.75 -6.53
CA ALA A 102 -31.12 10.53 -6.53
C ALA A 102 -31.61 10.90 -5.13
N ASN A 103 -31.37 10.02 -4.14
CA ASN A 103 -31.92 10.17 -2.79
C ASN A 103 -30.87 10.65 -1.81
N THR A 104 -31.31 11.51 -0.89
CA THR A 104 -30.51 11.94 0.26
C THR A 104 -31.32 11.85 1.54
N VAL A 105 -30.70 11.50 2.64
CA VAL A 105 -31.27 11.55 3.99
C VAL A 105 -30.20 12.00 4.98
N ASN A 106 -30.65 12.52 6.13
CA ASN A 106 -29.74 12.82 7.23
C ASN A 106 -29.36 11.55 8.02
N MET A 107 -28.46 11.69 8.99
CA MET A 107 -28.01 10.54 9.82
C MET A 107 -29.13 9.87 10.62
N LYS A 108 -30.21 10.58 10.97
CA LYS A 108 -31.40 9.94 11.60
C LYS A 108 -32.14 9.04 10.60
N GLY A 109 -32.16 9.44 9.33
CA GLY A 109 -32.74 8.65 8.24
C GLY A 109 -32.00 7.32 8.01
N LEU A 110 -30.67 7.30 8.15
CA LEU A 110 -29.87 6.07 8.07
C LEU A 110 -30.38 5.02 9.08
N LYS A 111 -30.59 5.42 10.33
CA LYS A 111 -31.10 4.51 11.37
C LYS A 111 -32.47 3.94 11.00
N THR A 112 -33.31 4.73 10.37
CA THR A 112 -34.63 4.28 9.87
C THR A 112 -34.47 3.25 8.76
N ILE A 113 -33.61 3.49 7.79
CA ILE A 113 -33.31 2.56 6.70
C ILE A 113 -32.79 1.22 7.25
N CYS A 114 -31.81 1.25 8.15
CA CYS A 114 -31.24 0.05 8.77
C CYS A 114 -32.28 -0.74 9.58
N ASN A 115 -33.08 -0.05 10.40
CA ASN A 115 -34.14 -0.69 11.20
C ASN A 115 -35.22 -1.34 10.32
N ASN A 116 -35.56 -0.73 9.18
CA ASN A 116 -36.51 -1.32 8.24
C ASN A 116 -35.95 -2.58 7.62
N ALA A 117 -34.71 -2.56 7.16
CA ALA A 117 -34.03 -3.73 6.60
C ALA A 117 -33.99 -4.90 7.61
N LEU A 118 -33.65 -4.61 8.87
CA LEU A 118 -33.63 -5.63 9.93
C LEU A 118 -35.01 -6.21 10.23
N ARG A 119 -36.07 -5.37 10.30
CA ARG A 119 -37.45 -5.84 10.52
C ARG A 119 -37.96 -6.70 9.37
N GLU A 120 -37.53 -6.43 8.16
CA GLU A 120 -37.88 -7.18 6.96
C GLU A 120 -36.99 -8.40 6.75
N HIS A 121 -36.08 -8.68 7.68
CA HIS A 121 -35.10 -9.77 7.61
C HIS A 121 -34.24 -9.75 6.34
N ARG A 122 -33.95 -8.56 5.80
CA ARG A 122 -33.10 -8.38 4.63
C ARG A 122 -31.63 -8.55 5.01
N LYS A 123 -30.84 -9.03 4.06
CA LYS A 123 -29.38 -9.04 4.23
C LYS A 123 -28.83 -7.62 4.30
N VAL A 124 -27.96 -7.38 5.28
CA VAL A 124 -27.22 -6.11 5.42
C VAL A 124 -25.75 -6.40 5.17
N HIS A 125 -25.18 -5.72 4.20
CA HIS A 125 -23.80 -5.89 3.81
C HIS A 125 -22.98 -4.66 4.25
N PHE A 126 -21.88 -4.89 4.94
CA PHE A 126 -20.86 -3.89 5.25
C PHE A 126 -19.47 -4.50 5.14
N LEU A 127 -18.46 -3.64 4.91
CA LEU A 127 -17.05 -4.03 4.86
C LEU A 127 -16.44 -4.08 6.26
N PRO A 128 -15.35 -4.84 6.48
CA PRO A 128 -14.68 -4.91 7.78
C PRO A 128 -14.22 -3.52 8.24
N PRO A 129 -14.70 -3.02 9.39
CA PRO A 129 -14.33 -1.69 9.86
C PRO A 129 -12.95 -1.71 10.50
N TYR A 130 -12.09 -0.76 10.14
CA TYR A 130 -10.76 -0.58 10.73
C TYR A 130 -10.71 0.60 11.72
N ARG A 131 -11.64 1.57 11.64
CA ARG A 131 -11.72 2.73 12.55
C ARG A 131 -12.63 2.47 13.73
N ALA A 132 -12.24 2.99 14.90
CA ALA A 132 -13.01 2.80 16.14
C ALA A 132 -14.38 3.48 16.11
N ASP A 133 -14.47 4.67 15.53
CA ASP A 133 -15.72 5.43 15.37
C ASP A 133 -16.73 4.68 14.48
N ILE A 134 -16.29 4.08 13.40
CA ILE A 134 -17.14 3.25 12.53
C ILE A 134 -17.58 1.97 13.25
N LYS A 135 -16.70 1.35 14.06
CA LYS A 135 -17.08 0.20 14.89
C LYS A 135 -18.19 0.54 15.88
N ILE A 136 -18.15 1.73 16.49
CA ILE A 136 -19.22 2.22 17.37
C ILE A 136 -20.50 2.43 16.57
N GLN A 137 -20.42 3.05 15.40
CA GLN A 137 -21.58 3.29 14.54
C GLN A 137 -22.26 1.98 14.09
N ILE A 138 -21.50 0.97 13.70
CA ILE A 138 -22.02 -0.36 13.36
C ILE A 138 -22.70 -1.00 14.57
N PHE A 139 -22.12 -0.87 15.77
CA PHE A 139 -22.75 -1.35 17.00
C PHE A 139 -24.09 -0.66 17.27
N ASP A 140 -24.16 0.65 17.13
CA ASP A 140 -25.39 1.44 17.35
C ASP A 140 -26.48 1.16 16.31
N LEU A 141 -26.11 0.79 15.08
CA LEU A 141 -27.06 0.49 14.01
C LEU A 141 -27.55 -0.96 14.03
N PHE A 142 -26.68 -1.91 14.35
CA PHE A 142 -26.93 -3.33 14.14
C PHE A 142 -26.79 -4.19 15.40
N GLY A 143 -26.31 -3.62 16.53
CA GLY A 143 -26.06 -4.36 17.77
C GLY A 143 -24.89 -5.34 17.70
N ILE A 144 -24.06 -5.30 16.64
CA ILE A 144 -22.92 -6.20 16.45
C ILE A 144 -21.72 -5.67 17.26
N HIS A 145 -21.27 -6.45 18.24
CA HIS A 145 -20.14 -6.05 19.08
C HIS A 145 -18.86 -5.83 18.26
N PRO A 146 -18.03 -4.79 18.53
CA PRO A 146 -16.82 -4.48 17.77
C PRO A 146 -15.88 -5.65 17.48
N ASN A 147 -15.75 -6.58 18.43
CA ASN A 147 -14.90 -7.78 18.28
C ASN A 147 -15.47 -8.83 17.31
N GLN A 148 -16.75 -8.72 16.93
CA GLN A 148 -17.43 -9.65 16.03
C GLN A 148 -17.63 -9.06 14.62
N GLN A 149 -17.40 -7.76 14.45
CA GLN A 149 -17.73 -7.06 13.22
C GLN A 149 -16.89 -7.51 12.02
N LYS A 150 -15.62 -7.88 12.23
CA LYS A 150 -14.78 -8.42 11.15
C LYS A 150 -15.34 -9.74 10.61
N GLU A 151 -15.78 -10.61 11.49
CA GLU A 151 -16.37 -11.92 11.15
C GLU A 151 -17.79 -11.81 10.59
N SER A 152 -18.50 -10.74 10.97
CA SER A 152 -19.88 -10.45 10.51
C SER A 152 -19.91 -9.67 9.19
N ALA A 153 -18.76 -9.20 8.70
CA ALA A 153 -18.67 -8.49 7.43
C ALA A 153 -19.04 -9.41 6.25
N SER A 154 -19.67 -8.84 5.24
CA SER A 154 -20.19 -9.61 4.10
C SER A 154 -19.09 -10.10 3.17
N MET A 155 -18.90 -11.40 3.08
CA MET A 155 -17.97 -12.01 2.14
C MET A 155 -18.36 -11.77 0.68
N GLU A 156 -19.66 -11.71 0.37
CA GLU A 156 -20.17 -11.37 -0.96
C GLU A 156 -19.72 -9.96 -1.37
N LEU A 157 -19.87 -9.00 -0.46
CA LEU A 157 -19.43 -7.63 -0.69
C LEU A 157 -17.91 -7.53 -0.79
N ILE A 158 -17.16 -8.18 0.10
CA ILE A 158 -15.68 -8.22 0.06
C ILE A 158 -15.21 -8.74 -1.30
N ARG A 159 -15.72 -9.88 -1.76
CA ARG A 159 -15.34 -10.48 -3.04
C ARG A 159 -15.69 -9.58 -4.23
N ALA A 160 -16.85 -8.93 -4.18
CA ALA A 160 -17.27 -7.99 -5.23
C ALA A 160 -16.34 -6.78 -5.31
N VAL A 161 -16.02 -6.16 -4.16
CA VAL A 161 -15.12 -5.01 -4.10
C VAL A 161 -13.69 -5.39 -4.54
N VAL A 162 -13.16 -6.51 -4.05
CA VAL A 162 -11.84 -7.01 -4.44
C VAL A 162 -11.78 -7.25 -5.95
N LYS A 163 -12.80 -7.90 -6.52
CA LYS A 163 -12.87 -8.14 -7.97
C LYS A 163 -12.84 -6.83 -8.76
N MET A 164 -13.61 -5.83 -8.33
CA MET A 164 -13.74 -4.57 -9.05
C MET A 164 -12.50 -3.68 -8.91
N ARG A 165 -11.92 -3.57 -7.70
CA ARG A 165 -10.76 -2.71 -7.46
C ARG A 165 -9.43 -3.32 -7.90
N SER A 166 -9.35 -4.64 -8.05
CA SER A 166 -8.11 -5.30 -8.50
C SER A 166 -7.75 -4.97 -9.95
N VAL A 167 -8.75 -4.95 -10.86
CA VAL A 167 -8.54 -4.63 -12.27
C VAL A 167 -8.79 -3.14 -12.48
N LYS A 168 -7.71 -2.39 -12.70
CA LYS A 168 -7.76 -0.94 -12.86
C LYS A 168 -8.34 -0.55 -14.22
N THR A 169 -9.27 0.39 -14.22
CA THR A 169 -9.74 1.05 -15.44
C THR A 169 -8.69 2.02 -15.97
N GLN A 170 -8.85 2.47 -17.21
CA GLN A 170 -7.95 3.45 -17.81
C GLN A 170 -7.89 4.76 -17.00
N GLU A 171 -9.02 5.24 -16.47
CA GLU A 171 -9.10 6.43 -15.63
C GLU A 171 -8.29 6.25 -14.33
N GLU A 172 -8.32 5.06 -13.73
CA GLU A 172 -7.55 4.72 -12.53
C GLU A 172 -6.06 4.64 -12.82
N ILE A 173 -5.67 4.05 -13.96
CA ILE A 173 -4.29 4.00 -14.41
C ILE A 173 -3.73 5.42 -14.60
N GLU A 174 -4.50 6.34 -15.17
CA GLU A 174 -4.08 7.74 -15.33
C GLU A 174 -3.86 8.44 -13.98
N GLU A 175 -4.64 8.14 -12.95
CA GLU A 175 -4.41 8.64 -11.60
C GLU A 175 -3.11 8.07 -10.99
N LEU A 176 -2.87 6.77 -11.14
CA LEU A 176 -1.64 6.13 -10.69
C LEU A 176 -0.40 6.71 -11.40
N GLU A 177 -0.49 6.98 -12.71
CA GLU A 177 0.56 7.68 -13.46
C GLU A 177 0.83 9.10 -12.91
N ARG A 178 -0.22 9.82 -12.46
CA ARG A 178 -0.05 11.12 -11.81
C ARG A 178 0.63 10.99 -10.45
N ALA A 179 0.28 9.97 -9.66
CA ALA A 179 0.93 9.70 -8.38
C ALA A 179 2.43 9.39 -8.57
N ALA A 180 2.77 8.58 -9.57
CA ALA A 180 4.16 8.25 -9.92
C ALA A 180 4.99 9.49 -10.30
N VAL A 181 4.41 10.48 -10.98
CA VAL A 181 5.10 11.77 -11.26
C VAL A 181 5.49 12.49 -9.96
N ILE A 182 4.64 12.44 -8.94
CA ILE A 182 4.95 13.02 -7.64
C ILE A 182 6.03 12.19 -6.95
N GLY A 183 5.88 10.85 -6.94
CA GLY A 183 6.86 9.91 -6.40
C GLY A 183 8.26 10.10 -6.99
N TYR A 184 8.37 10.27 -8.31
CA TYR A 184 9.63 10.60 -8.97
C TYR A 184 10.31 11.85 -8.37
N LYS A 185 9.53 12.92 -8.13
CA LYS A 185 10.07 14.16 -7.52
C LYS A 185 10.47 13.95 -6.07
N MET A 186 9.75 13.14 -5.33
CA MET A 186 10.09 12.79 -3.95
C MET A 186 11.43 12.08 -3.89
N HIS A 187 11.62 11.02 -4.67
CA HIS A 187 12.84 10.23 -4.70
C HIS A 187 14.06 11.00 -5.22
N THR A 188 13.89 11.73 -6.30
CA THR A 188 14.99 12.57 -6.85
C THR A 188 15.40 13.66 -5.87
N THR A 189 14.47 14.23 -5.12
CA THR A 189 14.78 15.16 -4.04
C THR A 189 15.52 14.48 -2.89
N ALA A 190 15.11 13.28 -2.48
CA ALA A 190 15.84 12.51 -1.47
C ALA A 190 17.29 12.25 -1.89
N MET A 191 17.52 11.85 -3.15
CA MET A 191 18.86 11.64 -3.69
C MET A 191 19.70 12.92 -3.69
N ILE A 192 19.11 14.08 -3.96
CA ILE A 192 19.81 15.37 -3.95
C ILE A 192 20.18 15.81 -2.53
N LEU A 193 19.24 15.71 -1.60
CA LEU A 193 19.39 16.23 -0.24
C LEU A 193 20.10 15.26 0.73
N GLY A 194 20.04 13.96 0.48
CA GLY A 194 20.56 12.91 1.35
C GLY A 194 22.08 12.77 1.32
N LYS A 195 22.79 13.77 1.80
CA LYS A 195 24.27 13.87 1.80
C LYS A 195 24.83 13.92 3.23
N PRO A 196 26.14 13.65 3.42
CA PRO A 196 26.76 13.66 4.73
C PRO A 196 26.50 14.96 5.50
N GLY A 197 26.22 14.87 6.79
CA GLY A 197 25.96 16.01 7.67
C GLY A 197 24.52 16.52 7.69
N VAL A 198 23.63 15.98 6.87
CA VAL A 198 22.19 16.27 6.88
C VAL A 198 21.47 15.24 7.76
N THR A 199 20.41 15.64 8.48
CA THR A 199 19.61 14.69 9.27
C THR A 199 18.60 13.95 8.42
N GLU A 200 18.28 12.71 8.79
CA GLU A 200 17.20 11.93 8.16
C GLU A 200 15.88 12.70 8.22
N GLN A 201 15.56 13.32 9.35
CA GLN A 201 14.33 14.11 9.55
C GLN A 201 14.20 15.27 8.57
N PHE A 202 15.31 15.95 8.26
CA PHE A 202 15.28 17.05 7.29
C PHE A 202 14.91 16.52 5.89
N VAL A 203 15.56 15.43 5.44
CA VAL A 203 15.29 14.86 4.12
C VAL A 203 13.86 14.32 4.04
N GLY A 204 13.43 13.52 5.03
CA GLY A 204 12.07 12.98 5.09
C GLY A 204 11.00 14.07 5.11
N GLY A 205 11.24 15.17 5.85
CA GLY A 205 10.33 16.32 5.87
C GLY A 205 10.21 17.03 4.51
N GLN A 206 11.34 17.20 3.78
CA GLN A 206 11.33 17.79 2.44
C GLN A 206 10.59 16.88 1.44
N VAL A 207 10.84 15.59 1.49
CA VAL A 207 10.18 14.58 0.65
C VAL A 207 8.67 14.57 0.87
N SER A 208 8.23 14.52 2.13
CA SER A 208 6.80 14.58 2.49
C SER A 208 6.16 15.92 2.08
N GLY A 209 6.91 17.02 2.18
CA GLY A 209 6.46 18.34 1.73
C GLY A 209 6.16 18.41 0.24
N ILE A 210 6.85 17.61 -0.59
CA ILE A 210 6.55 17.53 -2.02
C ILE A 210 5.17 16.93 -2.24
N ALA A 211 4.83 15.80 -1.63
CA ALA A 211 3.49 15.21 -1.74
C ALA A 211 2.41 16.23 -1.38
N ASN A 212 2.57 16.92 -0.24
CA ASN A 212 1.63 17.93 0.22
C ASN A 212 1.51 19.13 -0.74
N SER A 213 2.58 19.49 -1.45
CA SER A 213 2.58 20.62 -2.40
C SER A 213 1.77 20.34 -3.67
N TYR A 214 1.41 19.10 -3.93
CA TYR A 214 0.53 18.69 -5.04
C TYR A 214 -0.93 18.53 -4.65
N GLY A 215 -1.31 19.04 -3.47
CA GLY A 215 -2.71 19.11 -3.03
C GLY A 215 -3.27 17.82 -2.45
N SER A 216 -2.40 16.92 -2.03
CA SER A 216 -2.77 15.68 -1.36
C SER A 216 -1.79 15.36 -0.22
N MET A 217 -1.55 14.10 0.07
CA MET A 217 -0.68 13.66 1.16
C MET A 217 0.27 12.57 0.69
N VAL A 218 1.18 12.17 1.55
CA VAL A 218 1.94 10.94 1.35
C VAL A 218 1.00 9.73 1.36
N SER A 219 1.28 8.72 0.53
CA SER A 219 0.51 7.46 0.48
C SER A 219 0.66 6.63 1.76
N PHE A 220 1.79 6.81 2.44
CA PHE A 220 2.12 6.24 3.75
C PHE A 220 3.19 7.10 4.45
N PRO A 221 3.42 6.93 5.75
CA PRO A 221 4.50 7.65 6.44
C PRO A 221 5.85 7.40 5.77
N THR A 222 6.49 8.46 5.28
CA THR A 222 7.78 8.39 4.59
C THR A 222 8.81 7.65 5.43
N ILE A 223 9.45 6.65 4.85
CA ILE A 223 10.59 5.94 5.42
C ILE A 223 11.86 6.55 4.81
N PHE A 224 12.74 7.04 5.66
CA PHE A 224 14.04 7.53 5.22
C PHE A 224 15.09 7.28 6.30
N THR A 225 16.04 6.39 6.04
CA THR A 225 17.01 5.97 7.03
C THR A 225 18.32 5.49 6.41
N GLN A 226 19.43 5.67 7.13
CA GLN A 226 20.72 5.02 6.83
C GLN A 226 20.82 3.60 7.46
N HIS A 227 19.78 3.16 8.17
CA HIS A 227 19.62 1.81 8.73
C HIS A 227 18.58 1.05 7.92
N GLY A 228 18.91 0.77 6.64
CA GLY A 228 18.00 0.10 5.70
C GLY A 228 17.59 -1.32 6.12
N GLU A 229 18.22 -1.91 7.14
CA GLU A 229 17.80 -3.16 7.77
C GLU A 229 16.55 -3.01 8.64
N ILE A 230 16.09 -1.79 8.90
CA ILE A 230 14.86 -1.49 9.62
C ILE A 230 13.76 -1.20 8.58
N MET A 231 12.82 -2.14 8.43
CA MET A 231 11.81 -2.09 7.34
C MET A 231 10.98 -0.81 7.35
N HIS A 232 10.57 -0.31 8.52
CA HIS A 232 9.79 0.92 8.68
C HIS A 232 10.59 1.95 9.48
N GLY A 233 11.78 2.30 8.99
CA GLY A 233 12.66 3.29 9.60
C GLY A 233 12.15 4.72 9.42
N ASN A 234 11.38 5.23 10.38
CA ASN A 234 10.94 6.62 10.37
C ASN A 234 12.13 7.57 10.39
N PRO A 235 12.09 8.67 9.62
CA PRO A 235 13.13 9.68 9.66
C PRO A 235 13.39 10.19 11.09
N SER A 236 14.65 10.25 11.48
CA SER A 236 15.08 10.64 12.82
C SER A 236 16.04 11.83 12.79
N MET A 237 16.44 12.32 13.96
CA MET A 237 17.47 13.35 14.07
C MET A 237 18.89 12.80 13.84
N ALA A 238 19.04 11.52 13.50
CA ALA A 238 20.32 10.94 13.13
C ALA A 238 20.92 11.67 11.93
N VAL A 239 22.21 11.93 12.00
CA VAL A 239 22.95 12.60 10.93
C VAL A 239 23.45 11.56 9.95
N LEU A 240 23.21 11.78 8.66
CA LEU A 240 23.69 10.89 7.60
C LEU A 240 25.23 10.88 7.55
N GLU A 241 25.80 9.69 7.53
CA GLU A 241 27.23 9.47 7.61
C GLU A 241 27.82 9.11 6.24
N ALA A 242 29.03 9.63 5.99
CA ALA A 242 29.77 9.25 4.80
C ALA A 242 30.08 7.73 4.80
N GLY A 243 29.92 7.08 3.64
CA GLY A 243 30.16 5.65 3.51
C GLY A 243 28.92 4.78 3.80
N ARG A 244 27.83 5.34 4.34
CA ARG A 244 26.54 4.67 4.52
C ARG A 244 25.71 4.72 3.25
N LEU A 245 24.70 3.83 3.18
CA LEU A 245 23.58 3.92 2.24
C LEU A 245 22.41 4.64 2.92
N ALA A 246 21.60 5.32 2.15
CA ALA A 246 20.30 5.82 2.58
C ALA A 246 19.20 5.09 1.80
N LEU A 247 18.27 4.47 2.51
CA LEU A 247 17.07 3.88 1.97
C LEU A 247 15.94 4.91 2.10
N CYS A 248 15.32 5.24 0.98
CA CYS A 248 14.15 6.09 0.89
C CYS A 248 12.99 5.27 0.34
N ASP A 249 11.93 5.15 1.09
CA ASP A 249 10.70 4.47 0.70
C ASP A 249 9.55 5.45 0.94
N CYS A 250 8.93 5.88 -0.13
CA CYS A 250 7.91 6.92 -0.10
C CYS A 250 7.07 6.95 -1.38
N GLY A 251 5.86 7.42 -1.21
CA GLY A 251 4.95 7.67 -2.30
C GLY A 251 3.96 8.78 -1.96
N ALA A 252 3.16 9.15 -2.93
CA ALA A 252 2.15 10.19 -2.80
C ALA A 252 0.78 9.69 -3.24
N GLU A 253 -0.27 10.23 -2.62
CA GLU A 253 -1.62 10.14 -3.16
C GLU A 253 -1.87 11.28 -4.16
N THR A 254 -2.69 11.03 -5.18
CA THR A 254 -3.29 12.10 -5.96
C THR A 254 -4.44 12.76 -5.20
N VAL A 255 -4.97 13.87 -5.72
CA VAL A 255 -6.20 14.46 -5.19
C VAL A 255 -7.42 13.52 -5.26
N ASN A 256 -7.36 12.45 -6.05
CA ASN A 256 -8.38 11.40 -6.11
C ASN A 256 -8.00 10.16 -5.29
N HIS A 257 -6.97 10.27 -4.45
CA HIS A 257 -6.50 9.25 -3.52
C HIS A 257 -6.01 7.96 -4.19
N TYR A 258 -5.40 8.05 -5.37
CA TYR A 258 -4.63 6.96 -5.96
C TYR A 258 -3.17 7.12 -5.58
N CYS A 259 -2.54 6.02 -5.17
CA CYS A 259 -1.22 6.00 -4.55
C CYS A 259 -0.10 5.72 -5.56
N SER A 260 1.11 6.14 -5.23
CA SER A 260 2.36 5.55 -5.72
C SER A 260 3.13 4.95 -4.55
N ASP A 261 3.97 3.98 -4.85
CA ASP A 261 4.84 3.29 -3.90
C ASP A 261 6.18 2.96 -4.56
N ASN A 262 7.25 3.52 -4.03
CA ASN A 262 8.58 3.29 -4.57
C ASN A 262 9.62 3.27 -3.45
N THR A 263 10.64 2.45 -3.61
CA THR A 263 11.83 2.48 -2.77
C THR A 263 13.08 2.65 -3.62
N ARG A 264 13.99 3.51 -3.17
CA ARG A 264 15.35 3.63 -3.68
C ARG A 264 16.36 3.63 -2.56
N THR A 265 17.44 2.88 -2.75
CA THR A 265 18.62 2.93 -1.89
C THR A 265 19.77 3.56 -2.65
N PHE A 266 20.42 4.55 -2.05
CA PHE A 266 21.50 5.29 -2.71
C PHE A 266 22.65 5.61 -1.73
N PRO A 267 23.90 5.81 -2.24
CA PRO A 267 25.04 6.10 -1.38
C PRO A 267 25.00 7.54 -0.86
N VAL A 268 25.07 7.70 0.46
CA VAL A 268 25.10 9.02 1.13
C VAL A 268 26.25 9.87 0.60
N SER A 269 27.42 9.28 0.35
CA SER A 269 28.60 9.95 -0.23
C SER A 269 28.54 10.20 -1.73
N GLY A 270 27.46 9.78 -2.41
CA GLY A 270 27.26 9.93 -3.85
C GLY A 270 27.94 8.86 -4.71
N LYS A 271 28.72 7.95 -4.11
CA LYS A 271 29.32 6.79 -4.77
C LYS A 271 29.21 5.56 -3.90
N PHE A 272 28.85 4.43 -4.51
CA PHE A 272 28.84 3.14 -3.84
C PHE A 272 30.26 2.63 -3.55
N THR A 273 30.44 1.97 -2.43
CA THR A 273 31.63 1.13 -2.19
C THR A 273 31.51 -0.19 -2.95
N GLN A 274 32.63 -0.89 -3.15
CA GLN A 274 32.63 -2.20 -3.81
C GLN A 274 31.68 -3.20 -3.11
N LYS A 275 31.71 -3.26 -1.78
CA LYS A 275 30.83 -4.13 -0.97
C LYS A 275 29.35 -3.79 -1.16
N GLN A 276 29.02 -2.49 -1.26
CA GLN A 276 27.64 -2.05 -1.51
C GLN A 276 27.20 -2.42 -2.93
N LEU A 277 28.06 -2.24 -3.94
CA LEU A 277 27.76 -2.61 -5.34
C LEU A 277 27.51 -4.12 -5.49
N GLU A 278 28.25 -4.97 -4.78
CA GLU A 278 28.06 -6.41 -4.83
C GLU A 278 26.65 -6.82 -4.40
N ILE A 279 26.15 -6.26 -3.30
CA ILE A 279 24.77 -6.52 -2.81
C ILE A 279 23.73 -5.81 -3.65
N TYR A 280 23.99 -4.55 -4.05
CA TYR A 280 23.06 -3.77 -4.85
C TYR A 280 22.72 -4.44 -6.18
N LYS A 281 23.74 -4.97 -6.86
CA LYS A 281 23.57 -5.69 -8.13
C LYS A 281 22.72 -6.95 -8.00
N VAL A 282 22.72 -7.60 -6.86
CA VAL A 282 21.82 -8.74 -6.61
C VAL A 282 20.37 -8.26 -6.49
N VAL A 283 20.13 -7.15 -5.79
CA VAL A 283 18.78 -6.57 -5.69
C VAL A 283 18.30 -6.06 -7.05
N GLU A 284 19.17 -5.41 -7.81
CA GLU A 284 18.89 -4.98 -9.20
C GLU A 284 18.54 -6.17 -10.10
N GLU A 285 19.32 -7.27 -10.05
CA GLU A 285 19.03 -8.52 -10.79
C GLU A 285 17.64 -9.08 -10.40
N CYS A 286 17.29 -9.03 -9.13
CA CYS A 286 15.98 -9.47 -8.64
C CYS A 286 14.85 -8.61 -9.17
N HIS A 287 15.00 -7.30 -9.13
CA HIS A 287 14.03 -6.32 -9.64
C HIS A 287 13.80 -6.51 -11.15
N ASP A 288 14.87 -6.60 -11.94
CA ASP A 288 14.77 -6.84 -13.38
C ASP A 288 14.17 -8.22 -13.71
N ALA A 289 14.46 -9.24 -12.87
CA ALA A 289 13.88 -10.57 -13.03
C ALA A 289 12.38 -10.59 -12.73
N ALA A 290 11.93 -9.90 -11.69
CA ALA A 290 10.52 -9.81 -11.33
C ALA A 290 9.72 -9.07 -12.40
N LEU A 291 10.24 -7.94 -12.93
CA LEU A 291 9.68 -7.24 -14.08
C LEU A 291 9.52 -8.17 -15.29
N LYS A 292 10.53 -8.99 -15.59
CA LYS A 292 10.50 -9.92 -16.73
C LYS A 292 9.55 -11.09 -16.54
N LEU A 293 9.39 -11.58 -15.32
CA LEU A 293 8.57 -12.75 -14.99
C LEU A 293 7.08 -12.40 -14.82
N SER A 294 6.78 -11.15 -14.43
CA SER A 294 5.41 -10.71 -14.14
C SER A 294 4.62 -10.50 -15.43
N LYS A 295 3.62 -11.35 -15.65
CA LYS A 295 2.71 -11.29 -16.80
C LYS A 295 1.40 -12.01 -16.49
N PRO A 296 0.33 -11.76 -17.27
CA PRO A 296 -0.95 -12.45 -17.05
C PRO A 296 -0.79 -13.97 -16.98
N GLY A 297 -1.50 -14.60 -16.03
CA GLY A 297 -1.53 -16.03 -15.81
C GLY A 297 -0.40 -16.60 -14.94
N VAL A 298 0.65 -15.85 -14.67
CA VAL A 298 1.72 -16.25 -13.74
C VAL A 298 1.25 -16.03 -12.30
N LYS A 299 1.48 -16.98 -11.41
CA LYS A 299 1.25 -16.80 -9.96
C LYS A 299 2.34 -15.88 -9.39
N TYR A 300 1.95 -14.81 -8.73
CA TYR A 300 2.95 -13.87 -8.18
C TYR A 300 3.79 -14.51 -7.08
N MET A 301 3.25 -15.52 -6.40
CA MET A 301 4.00 -16.34 -5.45
C MET A 301 5.16 -17.11 -6.12
N ASP A 302 4.99 -17.57 -7.37
CA ASP A 302 6.07 -18.25 -8.10
C ASP A 302 7.17 -17.25 -8.49
N VAL A 303 6.80 -16.00 -8.81
CA VAL A 303 7.76 -14.90 -9.02
C VAL A 303 8.54 -14.65 -7.73
N HIS A 304 7.86 -14.49 -6.60
CA HIS A 304 8.50 -14.31 -5.28
C HIS A 304 9.54 -15.41 -5.00
N PHE A 305 9.18 -16.67 -5.17
CA PHE A 305 10.14 -17.77 -4.92
C PHE A 305 11.25 -17.86 -5.95
N ALA A 306 11.04 -17.39 -7.18
CA ALA A 306 12.13 -17.25 -8.16
C ALA A 306 13.15 -16.20 -7.68
N ILE A 307 12.68 -15.07 -7.16
CA ILE A 307 13.54 -14.04 -6.57
C ILE A 307 14.28 -14.56 -5.34
N CYS A 308 13.62 -15.30 -4.45
CA CYS A 308 14.27 -15.92 -3.30
C CYS A 308 15.42 -16.86 -3.73
N ARG A 309 15.27 -17.60 -4.84
CA ARG A 309 16.34 -18.44 -5.39
C ARG A 309 17.51 -17.62 -5.92
N ILE A 310 17.24 -16.56 -6.66
CA ILE A 310 18.30 -15.66 -7.16
C ILE A 310 19.09 -15.09 -5.98
N ILE A 311 18.41 -14.53 -4.99
CA ILE A 311 19.07 -13.99 -3.77
C ILE A 311 19.94 -15.09 -3.15
N PHE A 312 19.38 -16.27 -2.91
CA PHE A 312 20.09 -17.34 -2.22
C PHE A 312 21.31 -17.81 -3.00
N ASP A 313 21.23 -17.97 -4.32
CA ASP A 313 22.37 -18.35 -5.17
C ASP A 313 23.48 -17.30 -5.14
N ARG A 314 23.15 -16.02 -5.24
CA ARG A 314 24.11 -14.92 -5.13
C ARG A 314 24.75 -14.83 -3.75
N MET A 315 23.98 -15.09 -2.68
CA MET A 315 24.53 -15.17 -1.33
C MET A 315 25.48 -16.36 -1.15
N LYS A 316 25.30 -17.47 -1.87
CA LYS A 316 26.26 -18.59 -1.93
C LYS A 316 27.55 -18.17 -2.60
N GLU A 317 27.48 -17.45 -3.74
CA GLU A 317 28.66 -16.95 -4.44
C GLU A 317 29.51 -16.01 -3.56
N LEU A 318 28.86 -15.23 -2.70
CA LEU A 318 29.50 -14.35 -1.72
C LEU A 318 29.96 -15.10 -0.44
N GLY A 319 29.67 -16.40 -0.32
CA GLY A 319 30.02 -17.22 0.83
C GLY A 319 29.16 -16.98 2.08
N LEU A 320 28.04 -16.26 1.96
CA LEU A 320 27.10 -15.98 3.04
C LEU A 320 26.08 -17.10 3.25
N ALA A 321 25.85 -17.88 2.21
CA ALA A 321 24.98 -19.05 2.19
C ALA A 321 25.70 -20.27 1.64
N LYS A 322 25.12 -21.45 1.76
CA LYS A 322 25.67 -22.75 1.31
C LYS A 322 24.55 -23.76 1.05
N GLY A 323 24.90 -24.90 0.50
CA GLY A 323 23.95 -25.99 0.29
C GLY A 323 23.14 -25.90 -1.00
N ASP A 324 22.10 -26.70 -1.09
CA ASP A 324 21.17 -26.71 -2.23
C ASP A 324 20.15 -25.58 -2.11
N THR A 325 19.99 -24.84 -3.18
CA THR A 325 19.14 -23.63 -3.20
C THR A 325 17.66 -23.96 -3.05
N ASP A 326 17.15 -24.97 -3.72
CA ASP A 326 15.73 -25.32 -3.63
C ASP A 326 15.39 -25.85 -2.22
N ALA A 327 16.25 -26.68 -1.65
CA ALA A 327 16.10 -27.15 -0.27
C ALA A 327 16.15 -26.00 0.74
N ALA A 328 17.05 -25.05 0.55
CA ALA A 328 17.19 -23.87 1.41
C ALA A 328 15.96 -22.96 1.36
N VAL A 329 15.46 -22.66 0.14
CA VAL A 329 14.24 -21.85 -0.05
C VAL A 329 13.03 -22.56 0.54
N ALA A 330 12.88 -23.88 0.33
CA ALA A 330 11.81 -24.67 0.93
C ALA A 330 11.86 -24.66 2.48
N ALA A 331 13.07 -24.65 3.06
CA ALA A 331 13.27 -24.55 4.51
C ALA A 331 13.09 -23.11 5.07
N GLY A 332 12.91 -22.11 4.20
CA GLY A 332 12.77 -20.70 4.61
C GLY A 332 14.09 -19.97 4.85
N ALA A 333 15.25 -20.55 4.47
CA ALA A 333 16.55 -19.93 4.71
C ALA A 333 16.75 -18.60 3.98
N HIS A 334 16.02 -18.37 2.88
CA HIS A 334 16.02 -17.10 2.13
C HIS A 334 15.55 -15.91 2.98
N ALA A 335 14.71 -16.15 3.98
CA ALA A 335 14.18 -15.11 4.83
C ALA A 335 15.23 -14.47 5.77
N MET A 336 16.44 -15.05 5.86
CA MET A 336 17.58 -14.37 6.48
C MET A 336 17.95 -13.08 5.73
N PHE A 337 17.70 -13.03 4.42
CA PHE A 337 18.05 -11.92 3.54
C PHE A 337 16.82 -11.12 3.08
N LEU A 338 15.73 -11.81 2.74
CA LEU A 338 14.45 -11.21 2.32
C LEU A 338 13.33 -11.71 3.25
N PRO A 339 13.05 -11.01 4.36
CA PRO A 339 12.08 -11.45 5.36
C PRO A 339 10.63 -11.04 5.06
N HIS A 340 10.34 -10.46 3.90
CA HIS A 340 9.01 -9.99 3.49
C HIS A 340 8.64 -10.51 2.09
N GLY A 341 7.42 -10.20 1.63
CA GLY A 341 6.93 -10.54 0.30
C GLY A 341 7.59 -9.73 -0.80
N LEU A 342 7.49 -10.19 -2.05
CA LEU A 342 7.97 -9.45 -3.21
C LEU A 342 7.10 -8.24 -3.55
N GLY A 343 5.85 -8.21 -3.07
CA GLY A 343 4.96 -7.10 -3.33
C GLY A 343 3.52 -7.35 -2.91
N HIS A 344 2.69 -6.37 -3.17
CA HIS A 344 1.27 -6.32 -2.82
C HIS A 344 0.45 -5.64 -3.92
N MET A 345 -0.89 -5.75 -3.82
CA MET A 345 -1.78 -4.94 -4.67
C MET A 345 -1.67 -3.47 -4.29
N MET A 346 -1.69 -2.60 -5.28
CA MET A 346 -1.64 -1.16 -5.12
C MET A 346 -2.80 -0.48 -5.86
N GLY A 347 -3.29 0.65 -5.35
CA GLY A 347 -4.41 1.37 -5.96
C GLY A 347 -4.80 2.63 -5.21
N MET A 348 -6.02 2.67 -4.67
CA MET A 348 -6.49 3.77 -3.82
C MET A 348 -5.91 3.70 -2.40
N ASP A 349 -5.46 2.55 -1.96
CA ASP A 349 -4.62 2.40 -0.78
C ASP A 349 -3.26 1.86 -1.25
N VAL A 350 -2.19 2.19 -0.53
CA VAL A 350 -0.85 1.68 -0.84
C VAL A 350 -0.83 0.15 -0.75
N HIS A 351 -1.25 -0.43 0.37
CA HIS A 351 -1.65 -1.83 0.46
C HIS A 351 -3.14 -1.93 0.12
N ASP A 352 -3.46 -2.08 -1.16
CA ASP A 352 -4.84 -1.93 -1.62
C ASP A 352 -5.76 -2.99 -1.00
N MET A 353 -6.82 -2.52 -0.34
CA MET A 353 -7.85 -3.36 0.30
C MET A 353 -7.33 -4.25 1.46
N GLU A 354 -6.18 -3.97 2.09
CA GLU A 354 -5.60 -4.82 3.15
C GLU A 354 -6.56 -5.04 4.34
N SER A 355 -7.45 -4.08 4.62
CA SER A 355 -8.48 -4.21 5.67
C SER A 355 -9.46 -5.37 5.45
N PHE A 356 -9.56 -5.93 4.24
CA PHE A 356 -10.42 -7.07 3.90
C PHE A 356 -9.75 -8.42 4.15
N ASP A 357 -8.57 -8.44 4.70
CA ASP A 357 -7.67 -9.56 4.87
C ASP A 357 -6.90 -9.93 3.58
N GLN A 358 -5.59 -10.07 3.72
CA GLN A 358 -4.69 -10.39 2.60
C GLN A 358 -5.10 -11.67 1.86
N ILE A 359 -5.64 -12.66 2.60
CA ILE A 359 -6.13 -13.92 2.02
C ILE A 359 -7.24 -13.69 1.00
N ASN A 360 -8.08 -12.68 1.22
CA ASN A 360 -9.17 -12.35 0.29
C ASN A 360 -8.71 -11.48 -0.89
N VAL A 361 -7.63 -10.73 -0.71
CA VAL A 361 -7.13 -9.77 -1.71
C VAL A 361 -6.06 -10.39 -2.62
N GLY A 362 -5.02 -10.93 -2.03
CA GLY A 362 -3.83 -11.38 -2.73
C GLY A 362 -3.76 -12.87 -3.00
N PHE A 363 -4.74 -13.66 -2.55
CA PHE A 363 -4.72 -15.12 -2.67
C PHE A 363 -6.06 -15.65 -3.21
N ASP A 364 -6.03 -16.91 -3.62
CA ASP A 364 -7.19 -17.65 -4.16
C ASP A 364 -7.15 -19.12 -3.69
N GLU A 365 -7.93 -19.98 -4.33
CA GLU A 365 -7.97 -21.41 -3.99
C GLU A 365 -6.70 -22.16 -4.42
N GLU A 366 -5.96 -21.63 -5.41
CA GLU A 366 -4.74 -22.25 -5.94
C GLU A 366 -3.47 -21.78 -5.22
N THR A 367 -3.54 -20.67 -4.49
CA THR A 367 -2.40 -20.05 -3.84
C THR A 367 -2.73 -19.75 -2.38
N ARG A 368 -1.85 -20.17 -1.48
CA ARG A 368 -1.96 -19.87 -0.04
C ARG A 368 -0.58 -19.64 0.54
N PRO A 369 -0.39 -18.62 1.38
CA PRO A 369 0.88 -18.44 2.06
C PRO A 369 1.09 -19.53 3.11
N ASN A 370 2.35 -19.88 3.37
CA ASN A 370 2.68 -20.70 4.55
C ASN A 370 2.72 -19.79 5.78
N LEU A 371 1.64 -19.80 6.56
CA LEU A 371 1.49 -18.92 7.73
C LEU A 371 2.42 -19.27 8.91
N GLU A 372 3.04 -20.44 8.89
CA GLU A 372 3.96 -20.90 9.96
C GLU A 372 5.42 -20.57 9.65
N GLN A 373 5.78 -20.34 8.38
CA GLN A 373 7.15 -20.10 7.96
C GLN A 373 7.45 -18.60 7.98
N PHE A 374 8.47 -18.21 8.74
CA PHE A 374 8.98 -16.84 8.75
C PHE A 374 9.39 -16.37 7.34
N GLY A 375 9.08 -15.13 7.00
CA GLY A 375 9.30 -14.54 5.66
C GLY A 375 8.21 -14.89 4.65
N THR A 376 7.59 -16.07 4.74
CA THR A 376 6.49 -16.48 3.85
C THR A 376 5.11 -16.13 4.45
N ASN A 377 5.01 -16.10 5.78
CA ASN A 377 3.78 -15.81 6.50
C ASN A 377 3.26 -14.38 6.32
N CYS A 378 4.10 -13.47 5.85
CA CYS A 378 3.76 -12.06 5.61
C CYS A 378 3.53 -11.73 4.12
N LEU A 379 3.48 -12.73 3.23
CA LEU A 379 3.16 -12.50 1.82
C LEU A 379 1.77 -11.87 1.69
N ARG A 380 1.69 -10.80 0.88
CA ARG A 380 0.44 -10.08 0.59
C ARG A 380 -0.16 -10.42 -0.77
N MET A 381 0.68 -10.89 -1.71
CA MET A 381 0.25 -11.21 -3.07
C MET A 381 0.82 -12.55 -3.53
N GLY A 382 -0.04 -13.45 -4.00
CA GLY A 382 0.37 -14.78 -4.47
C GLY A 382 -0.44 -15.29 -5.65
N ARG A 383 -1.66 -14.78 -5.86
CA ARG A 383 -2.57 -15.27 -6.91
C ARG A 383 -2.05 -14.96 -8.31
N ARG A 384 -2.75 -15.50 -9.31
CA ARG A 384 -2.41 -15.23 -10.71
C ARG A 384 -2.59 -13.77 -11.05
N LEU A 385 -1.59 -13.22 -11.73
CA LEU A 385 -1.64 -11.87 -12.28
C LEU A 385 -2.65 -11.83 -13.44
N GLU A 386 -3.42 -10.75 -13.49
CA GLU A 386 -4.39 -10.47 -14.54
C GLU A 386 -4.10 -9.11 -15.17
N GLU A 387 -4.43 -8.95 -16.45
CA GLU A 387 -4.34 -7.65 -17.13
C GLU A 387 -5.12 -6.58 -16.35
N GLY A 388 -4.52 -5.43 -16.12
CA GLY A 388 -5.09 -4.33 -15.33
C GLY A 388 -4.79 -4.40 -13.84
N PHE A 389 -4.13 -5.44 -13.33
CA PHE A 389 -3.60 -5.41 -11.96
C PHE A 389 -2.45 -4.43 -11.85
N VAL A 390 -2.36 -3.78 -10.71
CA VAL A 390 -1.17 -3.02 -10.30
C VAL A 390 -0.65 -3.63 -9.01
N VAL A 391 0.62 -4.02 -9.03
CA VAL A 391 1.33 -4.64 -7.90
C VAL A 391 2.68 -3.98 -7.73
N THR A 392 3.19 -3.93 -6.50
CA THR A 392 4.57 -3.54 -6.25
C THR A 392 5.53 -4.67 -6.60
N ASP A 393 6.76 -4.32 -6.95
CA ASP A 393 7.93 -5.20 -7.11
C ASP A 393 9.05 -4.62 -6.24
N GLU A 394 9.23 -5.20 -5.05
CA GLU A 394 10.05 -4.64 -3.97
C GLU A 394 11.12 -5.62 -3.42
N PRO A 395 11.96 -6.23 -4.27
CA PRO A 395 13.02 -7.09 -3.75
C PRO A 395 14.00 -6.29 -2.88
N GLY A 396 14.48 -6.94 -1.82
CA GLY A 396 15.45 -6.34 -0.91
C GLY A 396 16.38 -7.40 -0.31
N ILE A 397 17.54 -6.91 0.16
CA ILE A 397 18.51 -7.70 0.93
C ILE A 397 18.88 -6.93 2.17
N TYR A 398 18.69 -7.55 3.32
CA TYR A 398 18.89 -6.95 4.63
C TYR A 398 19.78 -7.80 5.48
N PHE A 399 20.67 -7.15 6.24
CA PHE A 399 21.51 -7.79 7.24
C PHE A 399 21.09 -7.33 8.62
N ILE A 400 20.13 -8.04 9.22
CA ILE A 400 19.51 -7.68 10.49
C ILE A 400 20.28 -8.34 11.64
N PRO A 401 21.06 -7.61 12.45
CA PRO A 401 21.93 -8.21 13.48
C PRO A 401 21.19 -9.12 14.45
N ALA A 402 20.03 -8.67 14.94
CA ALA A 402 19.21 -9.45 15.87
C ALA A 402 18.72 -10.78 15.27
N LEU A 403 18.35 -10.79 14.00
CA LEU A 403 17.90 -12.00 13.29
C LEU A 403 19.06 -12.98 13.08
N ILE A 404 20.24 -12.47 12.70
CA ILE A 404 21.47 -13.27 12.55
C ILE A 404 21.82 -13.95 13.87
N ASP A 405 21.81 -13.20 14.98
CA ASP A 405 22.14 -13.71 16.30
C ASP A 405 21.11 -14.73 16.81
N GLU A 406 19.84 -14.46 16.62
CA GLU A 406 18.75 -15.37 17.00
C GLU A 406 18.83 -16.70 16.24
N TRP A 407 18.97 -16.64 14.90
CA TRP A 407 19.02 -17.84 14.08
C TRP A 407 20.27 -18.67 14.35
N ARG A 408 21.42 -18.01 14.61
CA ARG A 408 22.65 -18.68 15.06
C ARG A 408 22.41 -19.43 16.37
N ALA A 409 21.85 -18.76 17.37
CA ALA A 409 21.62 -19.34 18.69
C ALA A 409 20.67 -20.55 18.63
N LYS A 410 19.63 -20.47 17.79
CA LYS A 410 18.67 -21.54 17.56
C LYS A 410 19.15 -22.59 16.56
N LYS A 411 20.29 -22.40 15.90
CA LYS A 411 20.78 -23.19 14.77
C LYS A 411 19.74 -23.30 13.64
N HIS A 412 18.90 -22.27 13.49
CA HIS A 412 17.86 -22.25 12.46
C HIS A 412 18.51 -22.13 11.09
N CYS A 413 18.15 -23.01 10.17
CA CYS A 413 18.75 -23.11 8.82
C CYS A 413 20.30 -23.16 8.80
N ALA A 414 20.96 -23.70 9.85
CA ALA A 414 22.41 -23.71 9.97
C ALA A 414 23.13 -24.53 8.87
N ASP A 415 22.43 -25.47 8.24
CA ASP A 415 22.93 -26.22 7.09
C ASP A 415 23.03 -25.36 5.82
N PHE A 416 22.32 -24.26 5.77
CA PHE A 416 22.21 -23.37 4.61
C PHE A 416 22.88 -22.00 4.81
N LEU A 417 23.18 -21.57 6.04
CA LEU A 417 23.72 -20.26 6.34
C LEU A 417 25.15 -20.34 6.87
N ASN A 418 25.95 -19.33 6.52
CA ASN A 418 27.31 -19.13 7.03
C ASN A 418 27.33 -17.99 8.03
N PHE A 419 26.97 -18.26 9.28
CA PHE A 419 26.84 -17.24 10.33
C PHE A 419 28.12 -16.46 10.60
N ASP A 420 29.30 -17.10 10.50
CA ASP A 420 30.58 -16.41 10.73
C ASP A 420 30.82 -15.34 9.64
N LYS A 421 30.43 -15.64 8.41
CA LYS A 421 30.51 -14.67 7.33
C LYS A 421 29.43 -13.59 7.41
N LEU A 422 28.25 -13.93 7.91
CA LEU A 422 27.15 -12.99 8.13
C LEU A 422 27.50 -11.90 9.17
N ASP A 423 28.35 -12.24 10.16
CA ASP A 423 28.83 -11.25 11.16
C ASP A 423 29.57 -10.08 10.52
N GLU A 424 30.28 -10.30 9.40
CA GLU A 424 30.99 -9.24 8.67
C GLU A 424 30.04 -8.23 8.01
N TYR A 425 28.74 -8.56 7.96
CA TYR A 425 27.69 -7.73 7.31
C TYR A 425 26.72 -7.07 8.32
N LYS A 426 26.87 -7.30 9.62
CA LYS A 426 25.96 -6.75 10.64
C LYS A 426 25.85 -5.22 10.63
N ASP A 427 26.86 -4.53 10.13
CA ASP A 427 26.88 -3.06 10.00
C ASP A 427 26.58 -2.58 8.56
N PHE A 428 26.16 -3.47 7.69
CA PHE A 428 25.90 -3.14 6.29
C PHE A 428 24.62 -2.33 6.10
N GLY A 429 23.55 -2.67 6.83
CA GLY A 429 22.21 -2.14 6.63
C GLY A 429 21.36 -3.01 5.71
N GLY A 430 20.61 -2.37 4.83
CA GLY A 430 19.75 -3.04 3.85
C GLY A 430 19.62 -2.25 2.56
N ILE A 431 19.24 -2.94 1.50
CA ILE A 431 18.96 -2.39 0.16
C ILE A 431 17.59 -2.90 -0.28
N ARG A 432 16.70 -2.01 -0.69
CA ARG A 432 15.46 -2.30 -1.42
C ARG A 432 15.39 -1.44 -2.67
N LEU A 433 14.90 -2.02 -3.74
CA LEU A 433 14.44 -1.34 -4.95
C LEU A 433 12.97 -1.70 -5.13
N GLU A 434 12.16 -0.73 -5.46
CA GLU A 434 10.71 -0.94 -5.59
C GLU A 434 10.10 -0.03 -6.62
N ASP A 435 9.29 -0.62 -7.48
CA ASP A 435 8.45 0.09 -8.43
C ASP A 435 7.06 -0.55 -8.56
N ASP A 436 6.08 0.29 -8.94
CA ASP A 436 4.72 -0.12 -9.24
C ASP A 436 4.63 -0.72 -10.64
N LEU A 437 4.15 -1.96 -10.76
CA LEU A 437 3.99 -2.69 -12.02
C LEU A 437 2.53 -2.73 -12.45
N LEU A 438 2.20 -2.15 -13.60
CA LEU A 438 0.95 -2.41 -14.29
C LEU A 438 1.09 -3.68 -15.13
N ILE A 439 0.24 -4.66 -14.85
CA ILE A 439 0.14 -5.88 -15.66
C ILE A 439 -0.62 -5.56 -16.95
N THR A 440 0.05 -5.76 -18.07
CA THR A 440 -0.47 -5.51 -19.42
C THR A 440 -0.92 -6.83 -20.06
N LYS A 441 -1.42 -6.77 -21.30
CA LYS A 441 -1.88 -7.94 -22.02
C LYS A 441 -0.83 -9.05 -22.16
N ASP A 442 0.44 -8.69 -22.36
CA ASP A 442 1.52 -9.63 -22.73
C ASP A 442 2.69 -9.64 -21.73
N GLY A 443 2.64 -8.80 -20.70
CA GLY A 443 3.73 -8.64 -19.70
C GLY A 443 3.35 -7.67 -18.61
N CYS A 444 4.30 -6.82 -18.22
CA CYS A 444 4.06 -5.69 -17.36
C CYS A 444 4.93 -4.49 -17.76
N ARG A 445 4.67 -3.35 -17.16
CA ARG A 445 5.48 -2.14 -17.24
C ARG A 445 5.44 -1.37 -15.94
N PHE A 446 6.43 -0.53 -15.71
CA PHE A 446 6.36 0.44 -14.63
C PHE A 446 5.21 1.42 -14.82
N ILE A 447 4.60 1.84 -13.71
CA ILE A 447 3.75 3.03 -13.65
C ILE A 447 4.67 4.25 -13.62
N GLY A 448 4.38 5.26 -14.44
CA GLY A 448 5.17 6.47 -14.56
C GLY A 448 5.99 6.52 -15.84
N LYS A 449 6.09 7.74 -16.40
CA LYS A 449 6.88 8.00 -17.62
C LYS A 449 8.36 8.18 -17.31
N ASP A 450 8.65 8.83 -16.18
CA ASP A 450 10.00 9.12 -15.72
C ASP A 450 10.41 8.03 -14.74
N ILE A 451 11.39 7.22 -15.11
CA ILE A 451 11.91 6.15 -14.26
C ILE A 451 12.84 6.78 -13.22
N ILE A 452 12.57 6.51 -11.95
CA ILE A 452 13.48 6.90 -10.86
C ILE A 452 14.79 6.13 -11.04
N PRO A 453 15.97 6.80 -11.07
CA PRO A 453 17.25 6.11 -11.24
C PRO A 453 17.39 4.92 -10.27
N TYR A 454 17.69 3.73 -10.80
CA TYR A 454 17.89 2.53 -9.99
C TYR A 454 19.11 1.70 -10.41
N HIS A 455 19.61 1.84 -11.64
CA HIS A 455 20.89 1.27 -12.00
C HIS A 455 22.02 1.99 -11.25
N PRO A 456 23.01 1.30 -10.69
CA PRO A 456 24.04 1.94 -9.85
C PRO A 456 24.74 3.15 -10.51
N GLN A 457 25.07 3.05 -11.80
CA GLN A 457 25.71 4.12 -12.52
C GLN A 457 24.78 5.32 -12.71
N ASP A 458 23.49 5.09 -13.02
CA ASP A 458 22.50 6.15 -13.21
C ASP A 458 22.23 6.90 -11.89
N VAL A 459 22.23 6.18 -10.77
CA VAL A 459 22.11 6.76 -9.42
C VAL A 459 23.31 7.67 -9.12
N GLU A 460 24.53 7.18 -9.36
CA GLU A 460 25.76 7.96 -9.15
C GLU A 460 25.82 9.19 -10.06
N ASP A 461 25.49 9.04 -11.34
CA ASP A 461 25.50 10.13 -12.33
C ASP A 461 24.43 11.17 -11.99
N PHE A 462 23.22 10.74 -11.60
CA PHE A 462 22.17 11.64 -11.17
C PHE A 462 22.60 12.47 -9.95
N ILE A 463 23.19 11.81 -8.94
CA ILE A 463 23.68 12.47 -7.74
C ILE A 463 24.80 13.46 -8.09
N ALA A 464 25.77 13.05 -8.90
CA ALA A 464 26.89 13.90 -9.30
C ALA A 464 26.46 15.14 -10.09
N ALA A 465 25.43 15.00 -10.95
CA ALA A 465 24.90 16.10 -11.74
C ALA A 465 24.08 17.11 -10.90
N ASN A 466 23.41 16.67 -9.82
CA ASN A 466 22.42 17.47 -9.11
C ASN A 466 22.82 17.90 -7.69
N ARG A 467 23.78 17.24 -7.04
CA ARG A 467 24.33 17.70 -5.76
C ARG A 467 25.39 18.79 -6.00
N LYS A 468 25.09 19.98 -5.53
CA LYS A 468 26.04 21.11 -5.51
C LYS A 468 26.70 21.25 -4.15
#